data_50ebdf14e34e8d7e8147a9a1984e190e
#
_entry.id   50ebdf14e34e8d7e8147a9a1984e190e
#
_cell.length_a   1.000
_cell.length_b   1.000
_cell.length_c   1.000
_cell.angle_alpha   90.00
_cell.angle_beta   90.00
_cell.angle_gamma   90.00
#
_symmetry.space_group_name_H-M   'P 1'
#
loop_
_entity.id
_entity.type
_entity.pdbx_description
1 polymer ?
#
loop_
_entity_poly.entity_id
_entity_poly.type
_entity_poly.pdbx_seq_one_letter_code
_entity_poly.pdbx_strand_id
1 'polypeptide(L)'
;VAGRRGPTFLRVTLGKELRELRERTGLTAEAVSLELGFSRSKVSRVESGDIPLPKLADLERLMDRYNVTDPDDREVLLSLQRGSLSKEPYLSYRNILPSGMPLYLGLERDAVRIRSYEPGVVFGLLQDESYARAQMESAKVVEERTTDAVERGIRIRMERKERLIEPGGPEVHVILTENTLRTVIGSPAVMRAQYREIVRLSSLDNVEVQIIPDDLPTYRSSWNFTILEFDGLSPVVQSDSYKATTMWSKASDVGQYRRQFDDMAKAAPGPAQTPRILHDLEKRLWNE
;
A
#
# COMPACT_ATOMS: atom_id res chain seq x y z
N VAL A 1 2.81 -9.42 -20.99
CA VAL A 1 2.59 -10.62 -20.18
C VAL A 1 2.03 -10.12 -18.86
N ALA A 2 0.71 -10.30 -18.61
CA ALA A 2 0.10 -9.98 -17.33
C ALA A 2 0.84 -10.78 -16.25
N GLY A 3 1.56 -10.09 -15.36
CA GLY A 3 2.26 -10.71 -14.24
C GLY A 3 1.26 -11.53 -13.42
N ARG A 4 1.71 -12.68 -12.90
CA ARG A 4 0.87 -13.58 -12.11
C ARG A 4 0.39 -12.83 -10.86
N ARG A 5 -0.90 -12.53 -10.77
CA ARG A 5 -1.53 -11.81 -9.65
C ARG A 5 -1.24 -12.52 -8.32
N GLY A 6 -0.88 -11.76 -7.30
CA GLY A 6 -0.53 -12.30 -5.99
C GLY A 6 -1.75 -12.79 -5.20
N PRO A 7 -1.51 -13.59 -4.15
CA PRO A 7 -2.60 -14.18 -3.36
C PRO A 7 -3.49 -13.16 -2.67
N THR A 8 -2.95 -12.04 -2.23
CA THR A 8 -3.73 -10.95 -1.63
C THR A 8 -4.67 -10.32 -2.65
N PHE A 9 -4.18 -10.02 -3.85
CA PHE A 9 -5.02 -9.49 -4.93
C PHE A 9 -6.18 -10.44 -5.25
N LEU A 10 -5.89 -11.74 -5.41
CA LEU A 10 -6.91 -12.75 -5.70
C LEU A 10 -7.92 -12.90 -4.55
N ARG A 11 -7.48 -12.77 -3.30
CA ARG A 11 -8.34 -12.78 -2.12
C ARG A 11 -9.30 -11.58 -2.09
N VAL A 12 -8.80 -10.39 -2.36
CA VAL A 12 -9.63 -9.17 -2.41
C VAL A 12 -10.61 -9.25 -3.59
N THR A 13 -10.17 -9.76 -4.74
CA THR A 13 -11.04 -9.99 -5.91
C THR A 13 -12.15 -10.98 -5.57
N LEU A 14 -11.82 -12.13 -4.97
CA LEU A 14 -12.82 -13.10 -4.53
C LEU A 14 -13.82 -12.48 -3.56
N GLY A 15 -13.33 -11.72 -2.58
CA GLY A 15 -14.17 -11.03 -1.59
C GLY A 15 -15.15 -10.05 -2.24
N LYS A 16 -14.68 -9.27 -3.23
CA LYS A 16 -15.52 -8.34 -3.98
C LYS A 16 -16.61 -9.07 -4.77
N GLU A 17 -16.25 -10.11 -5.51
CA GLU A 17 -17.22 -10.91 -6.26
C GLU A 17 -18.30 -11.53 -5.35
N LEU A 18 -17.89 -12.13 -4.22
CA LEU A 18 -18.83 -12.69 -3.24
C LEU A 18 -19.76 -11.62 -2.66
N ARG A 19 -19.23 -10.42 -2.39
CA ARG A 19 -20.04 -9.29 -1.91
C ARG A 19 -21.08 -8.86 -2.93
N GLU A 20 -20.70 -8.68 -4.20
CA GLU A 20 -21.61 -8.30 -5.27
C GLU A 20 -22.73 -9.35 -5.47
N LEU A 21 -22.36 -10.63 -5.43
CA LEU A 21 -23.32 -11.75 -5.50
C LEU A 21 -24.29 -11.71 -4.31
N ARG A 22 -23.81 -11.52 -3.09
CA ARG A 22 -24.66 -11.39 -1.90
C ARG A 22 -25.61 -10.19 -1.99
N GLU A 23 -25.10 -9.03 -2.38
CA GLU A 23 -25.89 -7.80 -2.48
C GLU A 23 -27.06 -7.95 -3.48
N ARG A 24 -26.85 -8.70 -4.58
CA ARG A 24 -27.94 -9.05 -5.52
C ARG A 24 -29.05 -9.88 -4.88
N THR A 25 -28.76 -10.63 -3.83
CA THR A 25 -29.78 -11.40 -3.09
C THR A 25 -30.47 -10.59 -1.99
N GLY A 26 -30.05 -9.35 -1.74
CA GLY A 26 -30.59 -8.50 -0.68
C GLY A 26 -30.19 -8.90 0.74
N LEU A 27 -29.28 -9.85 0.91
CA LEU A 27 -28.86 -10.37 2.22
C LEU A 27 -27.77 -9.52 2.85
N THR A 28 -27.80 -9.44 4.19
CA THR A 28 -26.67 -8.88 4.95
C THR A 28 -25.59 -9.94 5.18
N ALA A 29 -24.33 -9.51 5.27
CA ALA A 29 -23.21 -10.41 5.56
C ALA A 29 -23.36 -11.12 6.91
N GLU A 30 -23.97 -10.45 7.89
CA GLU A 30 -24.26 -11.04 9.20
C GLU A 30 -25.32 -12.15 9.11
N ALA A 31 -26.42 -11.92 8.39
CA ALA A 31 -27.47 -12.91 8.20
C ALA A 31 -26.92 -14.18 7.53
N VAL A 32 -26.12 -14.04 6.45
CA VAL A 32 -25.47 -15.16 5.78
C VAL A 32 -24.50 -15.90 6.70
N SER A 33 -23.72 -15.16 7.50
CA SER A 33 -22.78 -15.79 8.45
C SER A 33 -23.52 -16.67 9.45
N LEU A 34 -24.62 -16.17 10.02
CA LEU A 34 -25.42 -16.92 11.00
C LEU A 34 -26.10 -18.13 10.37
N GLU A 35 -26.72 -17.95 9.19
CA GLU A 35 -27.43 -19.02 8.46
C GLU A 35 -26.48 -20.18 8.10
N LEU A 36 -25.26 -19.86 7.68
CA LEU A 36 -24.25 -20.86 7.34
C LEU A 36 -23.45 -21.37 8.57
N GLY A 37 -23.82 -20.98 9.79
CA GLY A 37 -23.13 -21.41 11.01
C GLY A 37 -21.71 -20.88 11.12
N PHE A 38 -21.42 -19.72 10.51
CA PHE A 38 -20.14 -19.03 10.65
C PHE A 38 -20.14 -18.08 11.86
N SER A 39 -18.98 -17.59 12.24
CA SER A 39 -18.90 -16.47 13.17
C SER A 39 -19.54 -15.21 12.53
N ARG A 40 -20.18 -14.36 13.36
CA ARG A 40 -20.98 -13.20 12.94
C ARG A 40 -20.29 -12.32 11.88
N SER A 41 -18.99 -12.14 11.98
CA SER A 41 -18.20 -11.29 11.09
C SER A 41 -17.46 -12.04 9.96
N LYS A 42 -17.60 -13.37 9.83
CA LYS A 42 -16.79 -14.15 8.90
C LYS A 42 -17.01 -13.72 7.45
N VAL A 43 -18.27 -13.61 7.01
CA VAL A 43 -18.60 -13.22 5.63
C VAL A 43 -18.07 -11.82 5.33
N SER A 44 -18.32 -10.84 6.21
CA SER A 44 -17.83 -9.47 6.04
C SER A 44 -16.30 -9.40 5.91
N ARG A 45 -15.56 -10.19 6.73
CA ARG A 45 -14.10 -10.22 6.70
C ARG A 45 -13.54 -10.95 5.48
N VAL A 46 -14.25 -11.92 4.95
CA VAL A 46 -13.91 -12.56 3.66
C VAL A 46 -14.14 -11.58 2.51
N GLU A 47 -15.29 -10.90 2.52
CA GLU A 47 -15.65 -9.92 1.49
C GLU A 47 -14.72 -8.69 1.45
N SER A 48 -14.16 -8.29 2.59
CA SER A 48 -13.13 -7.23 2.65
C SER A 48 -11.72 -7.72 2.25
N GLY A 49 -11.53 -9.03 2.12
CA GLY A 49 -10.21 -9.63 1.88
C GLY A 49 -9.30 -9.69 3.12
N ASP A 50 -9.82 -9.38 4.32
CA ASP A 50 -9.03 -9.42 5.57
C ASP A 50 -8.59 -10.84 5.93
N ILE A 51 -9.44 -11.83 5.65
CA ILE A 51 -9.16 -13.23 5.91
C ILE A 51 -9.37 -14.08 4.65
N PRO A 52 -8.58 -15.14 4.47
CA PRO A 52 -8.81 -16.12 3.42
C PRO A 52 -10.05 -16.97 3.71
N LEU A 53 -10.59 -17.60 2.68
CA LEU A 53 -11.64 -18.62 2.74
C LEU A 53 -11.02 -19.99 2.39
N PRO A 54 -10.37 -20.70 3.35
CA PRO A 54 -9.53 -21.86 3.03
C PRO A 54 -10.33 -23.14 2.70
N LYS A 55 -11.56 -23.25 3.21
CA LYS A 55 -12.37 -24.45 3.00
C LYS A 55 -13.19 -24.31 1.73
N LEU A 56 -13.00 -25.27 0.80
CA LEU A 56 -13.78 -25.34 -0.44
C LEU A 56 -15.30 -25.42 -0.15
N ALA A 57 -15.70 -26.27 0.77
CA ALA A 57 -17.09 -26.42 1.17
C ALA A 57 -17.74 -25.12 1.68
N ASP A 58 -16.95 -24.21 2.30
CA ASP A 58 -17.49 -22.92 2.73
C ASP A 58 -17.77 -22.01 1.51
N LEU A 59 -16.92 -22.05 0.47
CA LEU A 59 -17.16 -21.32 -0.78
C LEU A 59 -18.37 -21.89 -1.53
N GLU A 60 -18.47 -23.22 -1.64
CA GLU A 60 -19.61 -23.88 -2.28
C GLU A 60 -20.93 -23.48 -1.62
N ARG A 61 -21.01 -23.51 -0.29
CA ARG A 61 -22.19 -23.07 0.48
C ARG A 61 -22.54 -21.60 0.24
N LEU A 62 -21.54 -20.71 0.10
CA LEU A 62 -21.77 -19.31 -0.27
C LEU A 62 -22.30 -19.18 -1.69
N MET A 63 -21.72 -19.89 -2.66
CA MET A 63 -22.18 -19.90 -4.05
C MET A 63 -23.64 -20.38 -4.16
N ASP A 64 -23.98 -21.48 -3.47
CA ASP A 64 -25.33 -22.02 -3.45
C ASP A 64 -26.31 -21.02 -2.83
N ARG A 65 -25.90 -20.37 -1.72
CA ARG A 65 -26.73 -19.36 -1.03
C ARG A 65 -26.96 -18.11 -1.86
N TYR A 66 -26.01 -17.75 -2.72
CA TYR A 66 -26.10 -16.60 -3.62
C TYR A 66 -26.68 -16.94 -5.00
N ASN A 67 -27.20 -18.17 -5.18
CA ASN A 67 -27.76 -18.66 -6.43
C ASN A 67 -26.80 -18.61 -7.62
N VAL A 68 -25.52 -18.89 -7.40
CA VAL A 68 -24.53 -19.02 -8.48
C VAL A 68 -24.68 -20.39 -9.10
N THR A 69 -25.44 -20.47 -10.20
CA THR A 69 -25.76 -21.72 -10.88
C THR A 69 -24.93 -21.96 -12.14
N ASP A 70 -24.39 -20.92 -12.73
CA ASP A 70 -23.55 -21.02 -13.92
C ASP A 70 -22.22 -21.71 -13.60
N PRO A 71 -21.85 -22.79 -14.31
CA PRO A 71 -20.62 -23.54 -14.07
C PRO A 71 -19.36 -22.73 -14.30
N ASP A 72 -19.36 -21.82 -15.27
CA ASP A 72 -18.18 -20.96 -15.59
C ASP A 72 -17.97 -19.94 -14.48
N ASP A 73 -19.03 -19.31 -13.98
CA ASP A 73 -18.94 -18.39 -12.83
C ASP A 73 -18.42 -19.13 -11.57
N ARG A 74 -18.89 -20.35 -11.33
CA ARG A 74 -18.40 -21.17 -10.20
C ARG A 74 -16.92 -21.49 -10.35
N GLU A 75 -16.45 -21.87 -11.53
CA GLU A 75 -15.02 -22.17 -11.77
C GLU A 75 -14.14 -20.93 -11.60
N VAL A 76 -14.60 -19.75 -12.01
CA VAL A 76 -13.91 -18.48 -11.75
C VAL A 76 -13.71 -18.27 -10.25
N LEU A 77 -14.77 -18.40 -9.43
CA LEU A 77 -14.69 -18.24 -7.98
C LEU A 77 -13.78 -19.27 -7.32
N LEU A 78 -13.85 -20.53 -7.77
CA LEU A 78 -12.96 -21.61 -7.31
C LEU A 78 -11.49 -21.34 -7.66
N SER A 79 -11.22 -20.81 -8.86
CA SER A 79 -9.88 -20.42 -9.29
C SER A 79 -9.31 -19.27 -8.46
N LEU A 80 -10.13 -18.25 -8.18
CA LEU A 80 -9.77 -17.15 -7.28
C LEU A 80 -9.45 -17.65 -5.86
N GLN A 81 -10.26 -18.57 -5.33
CA GLN A 81 -10.00 -19.17 -4.02
C GLN A 81 -8.66 -19.90 -4.00
N ARG A 82 -8.45 -20.83 -4.95
CA ARG A 82 -7.18 -21.59 -5.03
C ARG A 82 -5.97 -20.68 -5.09
N GLY A 83 -6.03 -19.65 -5.93
CA GLY A 83 -4.96 -18.66 -6.06
C GLY A 83 -4.74 -17.85 -4.81
N SER A 84 -5.81 -17.50 -4.09
CA SER A 84 -5.76 -16.72 -2.84
C SER A 84 -5.13 -17.47 -1.67
N LEU A 85 -5.05 -18.79 -1.74
CA LEU A 85 -4.47 -19.66 -0.72
C LEU A 85 -2.98 -19.95 -0.93
N SER A 86 -2.39 -19.47 -2.02
CA SER A 86 -0.95 -19.60 -2.23
C SER A 86 -0.16 -18.82 -1.18
N LYS A 87 1.12 -19.16 -1.01
CA LYS A 87 1.95 -18.59 0.05
C LYS A 87 2.11 -17.08 -0.13
N GLU A 88 1.63 -16.31 0.82
CA GLU A 88 1.81 -14.86 0.87
C GLU A 88 3.19 -14.51 1.44
N PRO A 89 4.00 -13.70 0.75
CA PRO A 89 5.34 -13.34 1.22
C PRO A 89 5.34 -12.67 2.60
N TYR A 90 4.33 -11.83 2.88
CA TYR A 90 4.29 -11.01 4.10
C TYR A 90 3.57 -11.64 5.29
N LEU A 91 2.98 -12.85 5.15
CA LEU A 91 2.33 -13.54 6.28
C LEU A 91 3.27 -13.89 7.43
N SER A 92 4.52 -14.21 7.11
CA SER A 92 5.55 -14.48 8.12
C SER A 92 5.91 -13.26 8.98
N TYR A 93 5.52 -12.06 8.55
CA TYR A 93 5.82 -10.80 9.22
C TYR A 93 4.63 -10.20 9.98
N ARG A 94 3.50 -10.91 10.08
CA ARG A 94 2.28 -10.40 10.74
C ARG A 94 2.51 -9.91 12.16
N ASN A 95 3.41 -10.54 12.89
CA ASN A 95 3.68 -10.22 14.30
C ASN A 95 4.51 -8.95 14.49
N ILE A 96 5.10 -8.40 13.42
CA ILE A 96 5.95 -7.22 13.48
C ILE A 96 5.38 -6.04 12.67
N LEU A 97 4.34 -6.28 11.88
CA LEU A 97 3.68 -5.26 11.06
C LEU A 97 2.42 -4.73 11.77
N PRO A 98 2.12 -3.42 11.64
CA PRO A 98 0.86 -2.86 12.10
C PRO A 98 -0.35 -3.57 11.48
N SER A 99 -1.50 -3.49 12.17
CA SER A 99 -2.76 -4.02 11.62
C SER A 99 -3.08 -3.38 10.26
N GLY A 100 -3.52 -4.18 9.30
CA GLY A 100 -3.79 -3.74 7.91
C GLY A 100 -2.57 -3.70 7.00
N MET A 101 -1.35 -3.53 7.52
CA MET A 101 -0.14 -3.45 6.72
C MET A 101 0.12 -4.70 5.85
N PRO A 102 -0.07 -5.95 6.31
CA PRO A 102 0.10 -7.11 5.45
C PRO A 102 -0.82 -7.12 4.22
N LEU A 103 -2.06 -6.64 4.38
CA LEU A 103 -3.00 -6.49 3.27
C LEU A 103 -2.51 -5.41 2.28
N TYR A 104 -2.09 -4.26 2.80
CA TYR A 104 -1.51 -3.18 2.00
C TYR A 104 -0.31 -3.67 1.18
N LEU A 105 0.68 -4.30 1.83
CA LEU A 105 1.90 -4.79 1.16
C LEU A 105 1.59 -5.81 0.06
N GLY A 106 0.61 -6.69 0.31
CA GLY A 106 0.15 -7.64 -0.69
C GLY A 106 -0.51 -6.97 -1.90
N LEU A 107 -1.28 -5.89 -1.68
CA LEU A 107 -1.89 -5.10 -2.75
C LEU A 107 -0.87 -4.21 -3.47
N GLU A 108 0.04 -3.56 -2.74
CA GLU A 108 1.10 -2.74 -3.34
C GLU A 108 1.93 -3.54 -4.35
N ARG A 109 2.18 -4.81 -4.06
CA ARG A 109 2.90 -5.72 -4.97
C ARG A 109 2.24 -5.86 -6.34
N ASP A 110 0.91 -5.85 -6.39
CA ASP A 110 0.13 -6.06 -7.61
C ASP A 110 -0.39 -4.76 -8.23
N ALA A 111 -0.08 -3.61 -7.62
CA ALA A 111 -0.44 -2.31 -8.15
C ALA A 111 0.31 -2.02 -9.46
N VAL A 112 -0.41 -1.45 -10.43
CA VAL A 112 0.16 -0.96 -11.71
C VAL A 112 0.54 0.51 -11.61
N ARG A 113 -0.13 1.27 -10.70
CA ARG A 113 0.21 2.66 -10.39
C ARG A 113 0.10 2.91 -8.90
N ILE A 114 1.08 3.63 -8.36
CA ILE A 114 1.18 4.02 -6.95
C ILE A 114 1.34 5.53 -6.89
N ARG A 115 0.42 6.21 -6.20
CA ARG A 115 0.53 7.65 -5.94
C ARG A 115 0.56 7.89 -4.44
N SER A 116 1.62 8.50 -3.92
CA SER A 116 1.79 8.68 -2.48
C SER A 116 2.09 10.12 -2.11
N TYR A 117 1.45 10.61 -1.07
CA TYR A 117 1.75 11.89 -0.42
C TYR A 117 2.29 11.64 0.98
N GLU A 118 3.47 12.20 1.27
CA GLU A 118 4.22 11.90 2.50
C GLU A 118 4.70 13.20 3.18
N PRO A 119 3.95 13.67 4.19
CA PRO A 119 4.28 14.92 4.89
C PRO A 119 5.28 14.75 6.04
N GLY A 120 5.58 13.54 6.50
CA GLY A 120 6.37 13.31 7.72
C GLY A 120 7.65 12.51 7.55
N VAL A 121 7.62 11.47 6.70
CA VAL A 121 8.79 10.60 6.43
C VAL A 121 8.87 10.29 4.94
N VAL A 122 10.06 9.94 4.45
CA VAL A 122 10.21 9.53 3.05
C VAL A 122 9.43 8.26 2.79
N PHE A 123 8.72 8.21 1.65
CA PHE A 123 7.95 7.04 1.23
C PHE A 123 8.78 5.76 1.23
N GLY A 124 8.23 4.67 1.76
CA GLY A 124 8.97 3.43 2.01
C GLY A 124 9.71 2.86 0.80
N LEU A 125 9.16 3.00 -0.42
CA LEU A 125 9.80 2.55 -1.65
C LEU A 125 10.97 3.45 -2.10
N LEU A 126 11.06 4.68 -1.61
CA LEU A 126 12.15 5.63 -1.91
C LEU A 126 13.25 5.65 -0.84
N GLN A 127 13.09 4.89 0.25
CA GLN A 127 14.05 4.94 1.34
C GLN A 127 15.40 4.28 1.00
N ASP A 128 16.49 4.96 1.34
CA ASP A 128 17.81 4.33 1.45
C ASP A 128 17.83 3.39 2.66
N GLU A 129 18.63 2.32 2.61
CA GLU A 129 18.70 1.35 3.71
C GLU A 129 19.16 1.99 5.02
N SER A 130 20.13 2.92 4.97
CA SER A 130 20.64 3.60 6.16
C SER A 130 19.59 4.52 6.79
N TYR A 131 18.74 5.16 5.97
CA TYR A 131 17.60 5.96 6.43
C TYR A 131 16.53 5.07 7.06
N ALA A 132 16.14 3.98 6.40
CA ALA A 132 15.17 3.02 6.92
C ALA A 132 15.63 2.44 8.27
N ARG A 133 16.92 2.11 8.37
CA ARG A 133 17.55 1.61 9.60
C ARG A 133 17.50 2.64 10.71
N ALA A 134 17.95 3.87 10.46
CA ALA A 134 17.95 4.94 11.43
C ALA A 134 16.54 5.25 11.95
N GLN A 135 15.54 5.28 11.05
CA GLN A 135 14.13 5.48 11.41
C GLN A 135 13.62 4.37 12.32
N MET A 136 13.87 3.11 11.98
CA MET A 136 13.40 1.97 12.77
C MET A 136 14.11 1.83 14.12
N GLU A 137 15.41 2.10 14.15
CA GLU A 137 16.20 2.07 15.40
C GLU A 137 15.77 3.20 16.36
N SER A 138 15.47 4.39 15.86
CA SER A 138 14.97 5.49 16.70
C SER A 138 13.62 5.17 17.36
N ALA A 139 12.77 4.40 16.69
CA ALA A 139 11.46 3.98 17.21
C ALA A 139 11.53 2.72 18.09
N LYS A 140 12.65 2.00 18.08
CA LYS A 140 12.79 0.65 18.67
C LYS A 140 12.34 0.56 20.12
N VAL A 141 12.76 1.49 20.97
CA VAL A 141 12.40 1.49 22.40
C VAL A 141 10.95 1.88 22.61
N VAL A 142 10.49 2.92 21.89
CA VAL A 142 9.12 3.46 22.03
C VAL A 142 8.07 2.47 21.53
N GLU A 143 8.40 1.73 20.47
CA GLU A 143 7.51 0.74 19.85
C GLU A 143 7.76 -0.70 20.36
N GLU A 144 8.62 -0.87 21.36
CA GLU A 144 8.95 -2.18 21.99
C GLU A 144 9.38 -3.24 20.96
N ARG A 145 10.16 -2.83 19.95
CA ARG A 145 10.64 -3.72 18.88
C ARG A 145 11.95 -4.40 19.26
N THR A 146 12.08 -5.66 18.88
CA THR A 146 13.36 -6.38 18.98
C THR A 146 14.28 -6.01 17.81
N THR A 147 15.59 -6.23 17.96
CA THR A 147 16.57 -6.05 16.88
C THR A 147 16.19 -6.89 15.64
N ASP A 148 15.77 -8.14 15.85
CA ASP A 148 15.32 -9.01 14.77
C ASP A 148 14.07 -8.47 14.04
N ALA A 149 13.13 -7.84 14.75
CA ALA A 149 11.98 -7.18 14.14
C ALA A 149 12.41 -5.98 13.27
N VAL A 150 13.39 -5.20 13.72
CA VAL A 150 13.97 -4.08 12.95
C VAL A 150 14.63 -4.61 11.67
N GLU A 151 15.50 -5.60 11.76
CA GLU A 151 16.19 -6.18 10.60
C GLU A 151 15.20 -6.76 9.58
N ARG A 152 14.17 -7.45 10.03
CA ARG A 152 13.11 -7.96 9.15
C ARG A 152 12.33 -6.81 8.47
N GLY A 153 12.02 -5.74 9.21
CA GLY A 153 11.34 -4.58 8.65
C GLY A 153 12.16 -3.88 7.57
N ILE A 154 13.48 -3.75 7.77
CA ILE A 154 14.40 -3.19 6.77
C ILE A 154 14.41 -4.07 5.53
N ARG A 155 14.56 -5.39 5.69
CA ARG A 155 14.56 -6.35 4.58
C ARG A 155 13.29 -6.23 3.73
N ILE A 156 12.11 -6.20 4.36
CA ILE A 156 10.83 -6.00 3.66
C ILE A 156 10.86 -4.72 2.81
N ARG A 157 11.39 -3.62 3.35
CA ARG A 157 11.46 -2.35 2.61
C ARG A 157 12.37 -2.45 1.39
N MET A 158 13.53 -3.07 1.53
CA MET A 158 14.47 -3.24 0.42
C MET A 158 13.91 -4.18 -0.66
N GLU A 159 13.33 -5.32 -0.28
CA GLU A 159 12.66 -6.25 -1.19
C GLU A 159 11.51 -5.59 -1.98
N ARG A 160 10.71 -4.74 -1.32
CA ARG A 160 9.64 -3.99 -2.00
C ARG A 160 10.20 -3.00 -3.03
N LYS A 161 11.29 -2.34 -2.70
CA LYS A 161 11.94 -1.36 -3.58
C LYS A 161 12.48 -1.98 -4.87
N GLU A 162 12.94 -3.23 -4.83
CA GLU A 162 13.43 -3.95 -6.01
C GLU A 162 12.40 -3.95 -7.15
N ARG A 163 11.12 -3.97 -6.81
CA ARG A 163 10.05 -3.95 -7.81
C ARG A 163 10.00 -2.68 -8.66
N LEU A 164 10.53 -1.55 -8.19
CA LEU A 164 10.59 -0.30 -8.97
C LEU A 164 11.52 -0.43 -10.19
N ILE A 165 12.54 -1.26 -10.07
CA ILE A 165 13.59 -1.45 -11.09
C ILE A 165 13.35 -2.69 -11.95
N GLU A 166 12.39 -3.53 -11.61
CA GLU A 166 12.03 -4.70 -12.43
C GLU A 166 11.31 -4.28 -13.72
N PRO A 167 11.52 -4.99 -14.84
CA PRO A 167 10.74 -4.78 -16.05
C PRO A 167 9.23 -4.94 -15.78
N GLY A 168 8.45 -3.93 -16.12
CA GLY A 168 7.01 -3.91 -15.84
C GLY A 168 6.67 -3.58 -14.39
N GLY A 169 7.58 -2.95 -13.66
CA GLY A 169 7.32 -2.35 -12.35
C GLY A 169 6.20 -1.30 -12.41
N PRO A 170 5.63 -0.91 -11.26
CA PRO A 170 4.54 0.06 -11.20
C PRO A 170 4.99 1.46 -11.65
N GLU A 171 4.06 2.23 -12.20
CA GLU A 171 4.22 3.69 -12.27
C GLU A 171 4.11 4.26 -10.86
N VAL A 172 5.11 5.01 -10.42
CA VAL A 172 5.16 5.57 -9.07
C VAL A 172 5.28 7.08 -9.12
N HIS A 173 4.33 7.78 -8.48
CA HIS A 173 4.38 9.23 -8.34
C HIS A 173 4.29 9.58 -6.85
N VAL A 174 5.36 10.16 -6.30
CA VAL A 174 5.45 10.52 -4.89
C VAL A 174 5.56 12.02 -4.73
N ILE A 175 4.75 12.58 -3.84
CA ILE A 175 4.86 13.97 -3.40
C ILE A 175 5.39 13.97 -1.97
N LEU A 176 6.56 14.56 -1.77
CA LEU A 176 7.16 14.83 -0.46
C LEU A 176 6.95 16.29 -0.09
N THR A 177 6.90 16.62 1.19
CA THR A 177 7.05 18.00 1.64
C THR A 177 8.53 18.32 1.90
N GLU A 178 8.92 19.59 1.78
CA GLU A 178 10.26 20.02 2.16
C GLU A 178 10.56 19.69 3.63
N ASN A 179 9.54 19.81 4.52
CA ASN A 179 9.66 19.44 5.93
C ASN A 179 10.05 17.97 6.13
N THR A 180 9.51 17.04 5.32
CA THR A 180 9.92 15.62 5.36
C THR A 180 11.42 15.44 5.14
N LEU A 181 12.00 16.25 4.26
CA LEU A 181 13.42 16.19 3.89
C LEU A 181 14.33 16.97 4.86
N ARG A 182 13.80 17.98 5.53
CA ARG A 182 14.53 18.76 6.55
C ARG A 182 14.58 18.06 7.90
N THR A 183 13.60 17.22 8.20
CA THR A 183 13.59 16.43 9.43
C THR A 183 14.71 15.40 9.41
N VAL A 184 15.69 15.58 10.30
CA VAL A 184 16.89 14.72 10.35
C VAL A 184 16.53 13.36 10.92
N ILE A 185 16.70 12.32 10.12
CA ILE A 185 16.64 10.92 10.55
C ILE A 185 18.08 10.37 10.57
N GLY A 186 18.51 9.92 11.74
CA GLY A 186 19.88 9.42 11.94
C GLY A 186 20.92 10.55 11.99
N SER A 187 21.59 10.80 10.87
CA SER A 187 22.68 11.78 10.78
C SER A 187 22.69 12.51 9.44
N PRO A 188 23.45 13.63 9.30
CA PRO A 188 23.64 14.29 8.00
C PRO A 188 24.12 13.32 6.90
N ALA A 189 24.98 12.36 7.22
CA ALA A 189 25.45 11.37 6.26
C ALA A 189 24.33 10.46 5.77
N VAL A 190 23.41 10.05 6.65
CA VAL A 190 22.21 9.26 6.32
C VAL A 190 21.27 10.09 5.43
N MET A 191 21.05 11.35 5.75
CA MET A 191 20.20 12.24 4.94
C MET A 191 20.78 12.47 3.54
N ARG A 192 22.09 12.65 3.41
CA ARG A 192 22.76 12.74 2.10
C ARG A 192 22.60 11.44 1.29
N ALA A 193 22.72 10.27 1.92
CA ALA A 193 22.48 8.99 1.27
C ALA A 193 21.03 8.90 0.77
N GLN A 194 20.08 9.31 1.60
CA GLN A 194 18.66 9.35 1.24
C GLN A 194 18.38 10.30 0.06
N TYR A 195 18.99 11.48 0.01
CA TYR A 195 18.81 12.41 -1.12
C TYR A 195 19.37 11.83 -2.43
N ARG A 196 20.56 11.22 -2.37
CA ARG A 196 21.13 10.53 -3.54
C ARG A 196 20.24 9.39 -4.02
N GLU A 197 19.64 8.63 -3.11
CA GLU A 197 18.73 7.55 -3.46
C GLU A 197 17.44 8.07 -4.13
N ILE A 198 16.85 9.17 -3.66
CA ILE A 198 15.72 9.82 -4.32
C ILE A 198 16.11 10.25 -5.74
N VAL A 199 17.26 10.91 -5.91
CA VAL A 199 17.74 11.33 -7.23
C VAL A 199 17.95 10.11 -8.16
N ARG A 200 18.56 9.04 -7.65
CA ARG A 200 18.77 7.81 -8.42
C ARG A 200 17.44 7.18 -8.86
N LEU A 201 16.47 7.07 -7.96
CA LEU A 201 15.17 6.49 -8.27
C LEU A 201 14.34 7.38 -9.19
N SER A 202 14.40 8.70 -9.04
CA SER A 202 13.70 9.64 -9.93
C SER A 202 14.30 9.71 -11.35
N SER A 203 15.41 9.04 -11.62
CA SER A 203 15.94 8.85 -12.98
C SER A 203 15.34 7.65 -13.73
N LEU A 204 14.51 6.84 -13.06
CA LEU A 204 13.77 5.76 -13.70
C LEU A 204 12.55 6.32 -14.43
N ASP A 205 12.24 5.80 -15.61
CA ASP A 205 11.13 6.27 -16.46
C ASP A 205 9.75 6.11 -15.81
N ASN A 206 9.62 5.20 -14.85
CA ASN A 206 8.39 4.88 -14.15
C ASN A 206 8.30 5.52 -12.74
N VAL A 207 9.22 6.40 -12.35
CA VAL A 207 9.26 7.01 -11.02
C VAL A 207 9.29 8.53 -11.11
N GLU A 208 8.25 9.17 -10.65
CA GLU A 208 8.16 10.63 -10.49
C GLU A 208 8.20 11.01 -9.02
N VAL A 209 9.05 11.96 -8.67
CA VAL A 209 9.12 12.53 -7.32
C VAL A 209 8.98 14.05 -7.42
N GLN A 210 8.06 14.61 -6.66
CA GLN A 210 7.89 16.06 -6.51
C GLN A 210 8.08 16.46 -5.05
N ILE A 211 8.57 17.67 -4.84
CA ILE A 211 8.78 18.23 -3.50
C ILE A 211 7.97 19.52 -3.41
N ILE A 212 7.08 19.61 -2.42
CA ILE A 212 6.34 20.84 -2.10
C ILE A 212 7.22 21.67 -1.17
N PRO A 213 7.73 22.83 -1.62
CA PRO A 213 8.48 23.77 -0.75
C PRO A 213 7.60 24.28 0.40
N ASP A 214 8.21 24.57 1.56
CA ASP A 214 7.47 25.02 2.74
C ASP A 214 6.75 26.36 2.53
N ASP A 215 7.31 27.24 1.69
CA ASP A 215 6.79 28.56 1.36
C ASP A 215 5.74 28.57 0.24
N LEU A 216 5.50 27.44 -0.43
CA LEU A 216 4.49 27.36 -1.48
C LEU A 216 3.08 27.39 -0.88
N PRO A 217 2.23 28.41 -1.18
CA PRO A 217 0.85 28.49 -0.66
C PRO A 217 -0.08 27.55 -1.44
N THR A 218 -0.09 26.26 -1.06
CA THR A 218 -0.97 25.25 -1.66
C THR A 218 -1.63 24.39 -0.60
N TYR A 219 -2.69 23.69 -0.97
CA TYR A 219 -3.29 22.69 -0.11
C TYR A 219 -2.26 21.60 0.25
N ARG A 220 -2.29 21.17 1.48
CA ARG A 220 -1.54 20.01 1.98
C ARG A 220 -2.43 19.20 2.89
N SER A 221 -2.49 17.90 2.68
CA SER A 221 -3.12 17.00 3.65
C SER A 221 -2.27 16.95 4.94
N SER A 222 -2.94 16.89 6.09
CA SER A 222 -2.24 16.67 7.37
C SER A 222 -1.78 15.22 7.56
N TRP A 223 -2.28 14.30 6.75
CA TRP A 223 -2.02 12.87 6.85
C TRP A 223 -1.42 12.34 5.56
N ASN A 224 -0.52 11.37 5.69
CA ASN A 224 -0.05 10.63 4.54
C ASN A 224 -1.18 9.81 3.91
N PHE A 225 -1.07 9.56 2.62
CA PHE A 225 -1.91 8.58 1.97
C PHE A 225 -1.25 8.02 0.71
N THR A 226 -1.59 6.79 0.38
CA THR A 226 -1.16 6.13 -0.85
C THR A 226 -2.36 5.61 -1.61
N ILE A 227 -2.45 5.91 -2.90
CA ILE A 227 -3.48 5.42 -3.81
C ILE A 227 -2.85 4.28 -4.62
N LEU A 228 -3.41 3.09 -4.53
CA LEU A 228 -3.04 1.93 -5.35
C LEU A 228 -4.07 1.74 -6.45
N GLU A 229 -3.60 1.64 -7.69
CA GLU A 229 -4.44 1.35 -8.86
C GLU A 229 -4.03 0.03 -9.49
N PHE A 230 -5.00 -0.69 -10.05
CA PHE A 230 -4.85 -2.07 -10.50
C PHE A 230 -5.51 -2.29 -11.85
N ASP A 231 -5.03 -3.31 -12.56
CA ASP A 231 -5.76 -3.88 -13.68
C ASP A 231 -6.79 -4.89 -13.17
N GLY A 232 -8.08 -4.56 -13.30
CA GLY A 232 -9.19 -5.46 -12.95
C GLY A 232 -9.62 -5.48 -11.48
N LEU A 233 -9.11 -4.55 -10.65
CA LEU A 233 -9.61 -4.32 -9.30
C LEU A 233 -9.86 -2.82 -9.09
N SER A 234 -10.87 -2.48 -8.30
CA SER A 234 -11.11 -1.09 -7.91
C SER A 234 -9.91 -0.52 -7.14
N PRO A 235 -9.55 0.75 -7.37
CA PRO A 235 -8.47 1.39 -6.64
C PRO A 235 -8.74 1.42 -5.14
N VAL A 236 -7.69 1.39 -4.35
CA VAL A 236 -7.76 1.56 -2.90
C VAL A 236 -6.86 2.70 -2.44
N VAL A 237 -7.25 3.33 -1.35
CA VAL A 237 -6.44 4.33 -0.66
C VAL A 237 -6.03 3.77 0.68
N GLN A 238 -4.79 4.01 1.05
CA GLN A 238 -4.23 3.66 2.35
C GLN A 238 -3.76 4.93 3.06
N SER A 239 -3.87 4.95 4.37
CA SER A 239 -3.21 5.93 5.25
C SER A 239 -2.79 5.25 6.54
N ASP A 240 -1.63 5.65 7.07
CA ASP A 240 -1.10 5.09 8.30
C ASP A 240 -1.51 5.91 9.51
N SER A 241 -1.81 5.21 10.59
CA SER A 241 -1.88 5.73 11.94
C SER A 241 -0.85 5.03 12.82
N TYR A 242 -0.72 5.44 14.08
CA TYR A 242 0.32 4.92 14.97
C TYR A 242 0.37 3.38 15.07
N LYS A 243 -0.79 2.70 15.08
CA LYS A 243 -0.86 1.22 15.26
C LYS A 243 -1.59 0.48 14.14
N ALA A 244 -2.08 1.19 13.14
CA ALA A 244 -2.90 0.59 12.10
C ALA A 244 -2.72 1.29 10.76
N THR A 245 -2.83 0.50 9.70
CA THR A 245 -3.00 0.97 8.33
C THR A 245 -4.47 0.85 7.99
N THR A 246 -5.10 1.96 7.67
CA THR A 246 -6.51 2.03 7.26
C THR A 246 -6.60 2.09 5.75
N MET A 247 -7.59 1.39 5.19
CA MET A 247 -7.83 1.39 3.74
C MET A 247 -9.26 1.75 3.40
N TRP A 248 -9.43 2.48 2.29
CA TRP A 248 -10.72 2.87 1.71
C TRP A 248 -10.79 2.40 0.26
N SER A 249 -11.90 1.80 -0.14
CA SER A 249 -12.16 1.34 -1.51
C SER A 249 -13.46 1.91 -2.09
N LYS A 250 -14.21 2.70 -1.31
CA LYS A 250 -15.43 3.36 -1.79
C LYS A 250 -15.06 4.42 -2.83
N ALA A 251 -15.71 4.40 -3.99
CA ALA A 251 -15.39 5.26 -5.11
C ALA A 251 -15.40 6.77 -4.75
N SER A 252 -16.31 7.21 -3.87
CA SER A 252 -16.36 8.60 -3.39
C SER A 252 -15.10 9.00 -2.64
N ASP A 253 -14.60 8.11 -1.77
CA ASP A 253 -13.44 8.37 -0.93
C ASP A 253 -12.17 8.37 -1.79
N VAL A 254 -11.99 7.35 -2.62
CA VAL A 254 -10.90 7.29 -3.60
C VAL A 254 -10.87 8.52 -4.50
N GLY A 255 -12.05 8.95 -5.00
CA GLY A 255 -12.17 10.16 -5.81
C GLY A 255 -11.76 11.44 -5.08
N GLN A 256 -12.02 11.53 -3.77
CA GLN A 256 -11.57 12.65 -2.93
C GLN A 256 -10.05 12.69 -2.79
N TYR A 257 -9.41 11.56 -2.48
CA TYR A 257 -7.96 11.47 -2.35
C TYR A 257 -7.24 11.73 -3.69
N ARG A 258 -7.82 11.27 -4.82
CA ARG A 258 -7.29 11.58 -6.15
C ARG A 258 -7.27 13.09 -6.40
N ARG A 259 -8.38 13.78 -6.13
CA ARG A 259 -8.43 15.25 -6.29
C ARG A 259 -7.42 15.96 -5.41
N GLN A 260 -7.22 15.51 -4.16
CA GLN A 260 -6.20 16.08 -3.27
C GLN A 260 -4.80 15.89 -3.84
N PHE A 261 -4.49 14.67 -4.31
CA PHE A 261 -3.19 14.37 -4.91
C PHE A 261 -2.94 15.21 -6.17
N ASP A 262 -3.92 15.25 -7.07
CA ASP A 262 -3.81 15.97 -8.35
C ASP A 262 -3.64 17.49 -8.14
N ASP A 263 -4.31 18.07 -7.15
CA ASP A 263 -4.17 19.48 -6.79
C ASP A 263 -2.75 19.79 -6.27
N MET A 264 -2.24 18.96 -5.36
CA MET A 264 -0.87 19.09 -4.85
C MET A 264 0.18 18.88 -5.95
N ALA A 265 0.00 17.88 -6.81
CA ALA A 265 0.91 17.59 -7.91
C ALA A 265 0.98 18.73 -8.94
N LYS A 266 -0.18 19.35 -9.21
CA LYS A 266 -0.28 20.50 -10.12
C LYS A 266 0.41 21.74 -9.56
N ALA A 267 0.35 21.95 -8.26
CA ALA A 267 0.95 23.10 -7.59
C ALA A 267 2.46 22.94 -7.36
N ALA A 268 2.92 21.72 -7.07
CA ALA A 268 4.32 21.43 -6.78
C ALA A 268 5.23 21.67 -7.99
N PRO A 269 6.51 22.05 -7.78
CA PRO A 269 7.51 22.02 -8.85
C PRO A 269 7.53 20.67 -9.57
N GLY A 270 7.71 20.69 -10.89
CA GLY A 270 7.71 19.47 -11.71
C GLY A 270 8.83 18.49 -11.31
N PRO A 271 8.67 17.17 -11.58
CA PRO A 271 9.62 16.13 -11.17
C PRO A 271 11.07 16.39 -11.60
N ALA A 272 11.28 17.01 -12.75
CA ALA A 272 12.61 17.39 -13.26
C ALA A 272 13.36 18.38 -12.34
N GLN A 273 12.67 19.08 -11.44
CA GLN A 273 13.29 20.03 -10.49
C GLN A 273 13.75 19.35 -9.19
N THR A 274 13.29 18.12 -8.91
CA THR A 274 13.59 17.39 -7.68
C THR A 274 15.08 17.28 -7.38
N PRO A 275 15.97 16.91 -8.33
CA PRO A 275 17.41 16.85 -8.05
C PRO A 275 18.01 18.20 -7.63
N ARG A 276 17.55 19.30 -8.26
CA ARG A 276 18.00 20.65 -7.90
C ARG A 276 17.53 21.05 -6.51
N ILE A 277 16.26 20.80 -6.18
CA ILE A 277 15.70 21.10 -4.85
C ILE A 277 16.48 20.36 -3.77
N LEU A 278 16.75 19.07 -3.97
CA LEU A 278 17.54 18.25 -3.02
C LEU A 278 18.98 18.79 -2.86
N HIS A 279 19.62 19.17 -3.95
CA HIS A 279 20.95 19.75 -3.89
C HIS A 279 20.98 21.08 -3.12
N ASP A 280 19.99 21.95 -3.33
CA ASP A 280 19.87 23.22 -2.64
C ASP A 280 19.55 23.02 -1.14
N LEU A 281 18.74 22.01 -0.81
CA LEU A 281 18.48 21.58 0.56
C LEU A 281 19.76 21.07 1.24
N GLU A 282 20.52 20.20 0.57
CA GLU A 282 21.79 19.67 1.09
C GLU A 282 22.77 20.80 1.44
N LYS A 283 22.93 21.76 0.52
CA LYS A 283 23.78 22.93 0.76
C LYS A 283 23.34 23.77 1.96
N ARG A 284 22.01 24.01 2.07
CA ARG A 284 21.48 24.86 3.18
C ARG A 284 21.58 24.17 4.54
N LEU A 285 21.50 22.85 4.59
CA LEU A 285 21.41 22.12 5.85
C LEU A 285 22.74 21.53 6.32
N TRP A 286 23.65 21.21 5.39
CA TRP A 286 24.80 20.36 5.70
C TRP A 286 26.17 20.90 5.21
N ASN A 287 26.21 21.95 4.39
CA ASN A 287 27.43 22.57 3.94
C ASN A 287 27.50 23.97 4.55
N GLU A 288 28.21 24.09 5.66
CA GLU A 288 28.84 25.35 6.09
C GLU A 288 30.14 25.59 5.34
#